data_ca0cf2f57861d37692ab6aba273cec62
#
_entry.id   ca0cf2f57861d37692ab6aba273cec62
#
_cell.length_a   1.000
_cell.length_b   1.000
_cell.length_c   1.000
_cell.angle_alpha   90.00
_cell.angle_beta   90.00
_cell.angle_gamma   90.00
#
_symmetry.space_group_name_H-M   'P 1'
#
loop_
_entity.id
_entity.type
_entity.pdbx_description
1 polymer ?
#
loop_
_entity_poly.entity_id
_entity_poly.type
_entity_poly.pdbx_seq_one_letter_code
_entity_poly.pdbx_strand_id
1 'polypeptide(L)'
;MTAGGRHIRIRMLPVRHCSRKQGEEAQSMGFYLNSKKPFLMFQEEALSAYFVDKSDILKELVPIVSSGKDAAGESVAEKGYKYVCIARPRRFGKTVMANMISAYFGKGTDSSGIFGGLKAASFTWYEEHLNRHNVIHIMLNEMPGKCDSYEDYLTRISNLLLDDLA
;
A
#
# COMPACT_ATOMS: atom_id res chain seq x y z
N MET A 1 5.01 45.77 -0.60
CA MET A 1 5.54 44.40 -0.43
C MET A 1 4.56 43.61 0.44
N THR A 2 3.62 42.94 -0.17
CA THR A 2 2.56 42.18 0.52
C THR A 2 2.85 40.70 0.39
N ALA A 3 3.18 40.07 1.50
CA ALA A 3 3.41 38.63 1.60
C ALA A 3 2.07 37.90 1.48
N GLY A 4 1.89 37.19 0.37
CA GLY A 4 0.73 36.31 0.12
C GLY A 4 0.84 35.03 0.96
N GLY A 5 0.16 34.99 2.08
CA GLY A 5 -0.02 33.77 2.86
C GLY A 5 -0.83 32.74 2.08
N ARG A 6 -0.22 31.61 1.73
CA ARG A 6 -0.94 30.46 1.18
C ARG A 6 -1.71 29.79 2.31
N HIS A 7 -3.03 29.96 2.31
CA HIS A 7 -3.91 29.23 3.19
C HIS A 7 -3.99 27.77 2.72
N ILE A 8 -3.44 26.86 3.53
CA ILE A 8 -3.67 25.42 3.35
C ILE A 8 -5.08 25.12 3.86
N ARG A 9 -5.99 24.84 2.95
CA ARG A 9 -7.36 24.48 3.27
C ARG A 9 -7.39 22.98 3.61
N ILE A 10 -7.46 22.67 4.90
CA ILE A 10 -7.70 21.30 5.38
C ILE A 10 -9.17 20.99 5.14
N ARG A 11 -9.45 20.05 4.23
CA ARG A 11 -10.79 19.56 3.96
C ARG A 11 -11.01 18.31 4.82
N MET A 12 -11.78 18.43 5.88
CA MET A 12 -12.30 17.27 6.61
C MET A 12 -13.28 16.53 5.70
N LEU A 13 -12.99 15.29 5.36
CA LEU A 13 -13.90 14.41 4.64
C LEU A 13 -14.91 13.81 5.61
N PRO A 14 -16.22 13.83 5.31
CA PRO A 14 -17.21 13.16 6.12
C PRO A 14 -17.02 11.63 6.01
N VAL A 15 -16.91 10.96 7.14
CA VAL A 15 -16.93 9.50 7.22
C VAL A 15 -18.31 9.03 6.76
N ARG A 16 -18.41 8.54 5.54
CA ARG A 16 -19.63 7.87 5.06
C ARG A 16 -19.65 6.47 5.67
N HIS A 17 -20.66 6.23 6.49
CA HIS A 17 -21.03 4.89 6.97
C HIS A 17 -21.37 4.04 5.74
N CYS A 18 -20.50 3.11 5.38
CA CYS A 18 -20.77 2.13 4.34
C CYS A 18 -21.52 0.95 4.95
N SER A 19 -22.76 0.78 4.56
CA SER A 19 -23.59 -0.37 4.94
C SER A 19 -23.02 -1.63 4.29
N ARG A 20 -22.56 -2.55 5.12
CA ARG A 20 -22.01 -3.85 4.76
C ARG A 20 -23.07 -4.67 4.03
N LYS A 21 -22.87 -4.94 2.74
CA LYS A 21 -23.60 -6.03 2.05
C LYS A 21 -23.01 -7.36 2.52
N GLN A 22 -23.82 -8.15 3.21
CA GLN A 22 -23.51 -9.53 3.57
C GLN A 22 -23.48 -10.37 2.29
N GLY A 23 -22.36 -11.06 2.03
CA GLY A 23 -22.30 -12.07 0.98
C GLY A 23 -21.01 -12.11 0.14
N GLU A 24 -19.86 -11.75 0.71
CA GLU A 24 -18.56 -12.08 0.08
C GLU A 24 -17.78 -13.00 1.02
N GLU A 25 -17.33 -14.12 0.48
CA GLU A 25 -16.48 -15.10 1.17
C GLU A 25 -15.36 -14.37 1.89
N ALA A 26 -15.22 -14.60 3.20
CA ALA A 26 -14.13 -14.11 3.99
C ALA A 26 -12.84 -14.73 3.44
N GLN A 27 -12.15 -14.05 2.51
CA GLN A 27 -10.79 -14.40 2.13
C GLN A 27 -9.98 -14.40 3.43
N SER A 28 -9.36 -15.53 3.76
CA SER A 28 -8.52 -15.65 4.94
C SER A 28 -7.41 -14.63 4.80
N MET A 29 -7.40 -13.64 5.70
CA MET A 29 -6.34 -12.64 5.72
C MET A 29 -5.13 -13.28 6.39
N GLY A 30 -4.05 -13.43 5.63
CA GLY A 30 -2.81 -13.97 6.12
C GLY A 30 -2.04 -13.00 7.01
N PHE A 31 -0.97 -13.50 7.61
CA PHE A 31 -0.05 -12.67 8.40
C PHE A 31 0.72 -11.68 7.52
N TYR A 32 1.20 -12.14 6.37
CA TYR A 32 1.91 -11.35 5.35
C TYR A 32 1.09 -11.15 4.08
N LEU A 33 0.34 -12.17 3.65
CA LEU A 33 -0.46 -12.13 2.44
C LEU A 33 -1.78 -11.39 2.72
N ASN A 34 -2.03 -10.32 1.98
CA ASN A 34 -3.22 -9.48 2.09
C ASN A 34 -3.51 -9.04 3.54
N SER A 35 -2.46 -8.82 4.32
CA SER A 35 -2.55 -8.44 5.73
C SER A 35 -3.32 -7.13 5.91
N LYS A 36 -4.19 -7.09 6.90
CA LYS A 36 -4.93 -5.87 7.27
C LYS A 36 -4.06 -4.82 7.95
N LYS A 37 -2.93 -5.23 8.53
CA LYS A 37 -2.08 -4.34 9.32
C LYS A 37 -1.58 -3.11 8.55
N PRO A 38 -1.03 -3.23 7.32
CA PRO A 38 -0.60 -2.06 6.54
C PRO A 38 -1.73 -1.07 6.27
N PHE A 39 -2.95 -1.58 6.00
CA PHE A 39 -4.12 -0.73 5.79
C PHE A 39 -4.48 0.08 7.04
N LEU A 40 -4.54 -0.57 8.21
CA LEU A 40 -4.87 0.11 9.47
C LEU A 40 -3.83 1.17 9.83
N MET A 41 -2.55 0.86 9.66
CA MET A 41 -1.45 1.81 9.90
C MET A 41 -1.51 2.98 8.91
N PHE A 42 -1.82 2.72 7.64
CA PHE A 42 -1.97 3.79 6.66
C PHE A 42 -3.21 4.65 6.93
N GLN A 43 -4.32 4.04 7.34
CA GLN A 43 -5.54 4.75 7.71
C GLN A 43 -5.31 5.74 8.85
N GLU A 44 -4.59 5.34 9.90
CA GLU A 44 -4.22 6.20 11.01
C GLU A 44 -3.37 7.39 10.55
N GLU A 45 -2.36 7.14 9.73
CA GLU A 45 -1.49 8.20 9.18
C GLU A 45 -2.25 9.13 8.23
N ALA A 46 -3.12 8.61 7.39
CA ALA A 46 -3.91 9.42 6.45
C ALA A 46 -4.90 10.36 7.14
N LEU A 47 -5.33 10.02 8.36
CA LEU A 47 -6.17 10.87 9.20
C LEU A 47 -5.37 11.88 10.02
N SER A 48 -4.04 11.80 10.03
CA SER A 48 -3.17 12.73 10.74
C SER A 48 -3.26 14.15 10.18
N ALA A 49 -3.22 15.15 11.05
CA ALA A 49 -3.23 16.56 10.67
C ALA A 49 -2.03 16.98 9.78
N TYR A 50 -0.95 16.22 9.83
CA TYR A 50 0.29 16.49 9.08
C TYR A 50 0.53 15.50 7.94
N PHE A 51 -0.50 14.77 7.52
CA PHE A 51 -0.39 13.82 6.42
C PHE A 51 0.00 14.53 5.12
N VAL A 52 1.02 13.99 4.46
CA VAL A 52 1.46 14.44 3.14
C VAL A 52 1.13 13.37 2.12
N ASP A 53 0.22 13.68 1.22
CA ASP A 53 -0.17 12.77 0.15
C ASP A 53 1.00 12.52 -0.82
N LYS A 54 1.46 11.28 -0.86
CA LYS A 54 2.52 10.76 -1.74
C LYS A 54 2.00 9.69 -2.69
N SER A 55 0.68 9.63 -2.89
CA SER A 55 0.05 8.62 -3.76
C SER A 55 0.46 8.74 -5.23
N ASP A 56 1.13 9.82 -5.62
CA ASP A 56 1.75 9.98 -6.94
C ASP A 56 2.73 8.84 -7.28
N ILE A 57 3.35 8.20 -6.28
CA ILE A 57 4.27 7.05 -6.51
C ILE A 57 3.59 5.88 -7.21
N LEU A 58 2.28 5.75 -7.09
CA LEU A 58 1.53 4.69 -7.75
C LEU A 58 1.61 4.76 -9.27
N LYS A 59 1.87 5.94 -9.86
CA LYS A 59 2.13 6.10 -11.30
C LYS A 59 3.32 5.26 -11.77
N GLU A 60 4.35 5.19 -10.95
CA GLU A 60 5.57 4.45 -11.25
C GLU A 60 5.39 2.94 -11.04
N LEU A 61 4.47 2.56 -10.16
CA LEU A 61 4.27 1.15 -9.80
C LEU A 61 3.22 0.46 -10.66
N VAL A 62 2.16 1.16 -11.07
CA VAL A 62 1.08 0.57 -11.86
C VAL A 62 1.56 -0.07 -13.17
N PRO A 63 2.45 0.55 -13.98
CA PRO A 63 2.97 -0.10 -15.18
C PRO A 63 3.71 -1.42 -14.91
N ILE A 64 4.32 -1.54 -13.71
CA ILE A 64 5.03 -2.76 -13.30
C ILE A 64 4.05 -3.86 -12.93
N VAL A 65 2.92 -3.50 -12.31
CA VAL A 65 1.89 -4.42 -11.82
C VAL A 65 0.90 -4.83 -12.92
N SER A 66 0.61 -3.93 -13.88
CA SER A 66 -0.44 -4.09 -14.94
C SER A 66 -0.02 -5.08 -15.95
N SER A 67 0.56 -5.93 -16.19
CA SER A 67 0.86 -6.82 -17.33
C SER A 67 2.31 -6.82 -17.82
N GLY A 68 3.15 -6.07 -17.16
CA GLY A 68 4.55 -6.00 -17.55
C GLY A 68 4.79 -5.35 -18.92
N LYS A 69 3.87 -4.52 -19.40
CA LYS A 69 4.06 -3.72 -20.62
C LYS A 69 4.10 -2.25 -20.30
N ASP A 70 5.07 -1.54 -20.88
CA ASP A 70 5.13 -0.07 -20.79
C ASP A 70 4.18 0.60 -21.81
N ALA A 71 4.14 1.93 -21.81
CA ALA A 71 3.35 2.72 -22.73
C ALA A 71 3.71 2.47 -24.22
N ALA A 72 4.88 1.91 -24.51
CA ALA A 72 5.33 1.52 -25.84
C ALA A 72 4.95 0.06 -26.20
N GLY A 73 4.30 -0.67 -25.26
CA GLY A 73 3.89 -2.06 -25.47
C GLY A 73 5.02 -3.08 -25.27
N GLU A 74 6.18 -2.65 -24.79
CA GLU A 74 7.30 -3.54 -24.49
C GLU A 74 7.20 -4.10 -23.07
N SER A 75 7.68 -5.34 -22.87
CA SER A 75 7.65 -5.99 -21.57
C SER A 75 8.54 -5.25 -20.56
N VAL A 76 7.92 -4.73 -19.49
CA VAL A 76 8.63 -4.09 -18.38
C VAL A 76 9.54 -5.08 -17.65
N ALA A 77 9.13 -6.35 -17.59
CA ALA A 77 9.93 -7.42 -16.99
C ALA A 77 11.24 -7.68 -17.75
N GLU A 78 11.21 -7.57 -19.08
CA GLU A 78 12.40 -7.72 -19.93
C GLU A 78 13.38 -6.56 -19.75
N LYS A 79 12.86 -5.37 -19.42
CA LYS A 79 13.67 -4.18 -19.11
C LYS A 79 14.21 -4.16 -17.67
N GLY A 80 13.94 -5.16 -16.86
CA GLY A 80 14.41 -5.26 -15.46
C GLY A 80 13.70 -4.34 -14.46
N TYR A 81 12.61 -3.70 -14.83
CA TYR A 81 11.86 -2.77 -13.95
C TYR A 81 11.00 -3.44 -12.86
N LYS A 82 11.01 -4.77 -12.75
CA LYS A 82 10.22 -5.49 -11.73
C LYS A 82 10.73 -5.28 -10.29
N TYR A 83 11.93 -4.77 -10.12
CA TYR A 83 12.51 -4.48 -8.81
C TYR A 83 12.60 -2.97 -8.59
N VAL A 84 11.88 -2.47 -7.58
CA VAL A 84 11.85 -1.06 -7.24
C VAL A 84 12.47 -0.87 -5.86
N CYS A 85 13.45 0.01 -5.75
CA CYS A 85 14.05 0.43 -4.49
C CYS A 85 13.70 1.90 -4.21
N ILE A 86 13.00 2.15 -3.09
CA ILE A 86 12.67 3.51 -2.65
C ILE A 86 13.63 3.91 -1.53
N ALA A 87 14.66 4.66 -1.89
CA ALA A 87 15.63 5.21 -0.94
C ALA A 87 15.19 6.60 -0.46
N ARG A 88 15.08 6.79 0.85
CA ARG A 88 14.76 8.07 1.50
C ARG A 88 15.49 8.15 2.85
N PRO A 89 15.86 9.33 3.33
CA PRO A 89 16.39 9.50 4.68
C PRO A 89 15.47 8.96 5.76
N ARG A 90 15.98 8.79 6.97
CA ARG A 90 15.16 8.43 8.14
C ARG A 90 14.07 9.48 8.35
N ARG A 91 12.89 9.06 8.81
CA ARG A 91 11.71 9.91 9.11
C ARG A 91 11.04 10.58 7.89
N PHE A 92 11.39 10.20 6.67
CA PHE A 92 10.73 10.67 5.45
C PHE A 92 9.55 9.80 4.99
N GLY A 93 8.97 9.03 5.90
CA GLY A 93 7.73 8.31 5.67
C GLY A 93 7.86 7.07 4.76
N LYS A 94 9.00 6.34 4.78
CA LYS A 94 9.17 5.09 4.02
C LYS A 94 8.14 4.04 4.39
N THR A 95 7.94 3.83 5.70
CA THR A 95 6.96 2.86 6.21
C THR A 95 5.53 3.27 5.84
N VAL A 96 5.20 4.55 5.97
CA VAL A 96 3.88 5.09 5.56
C VAL A 96 3.64 4.83 4.07
N MET A 97 4.66 5.06 3.24
CA MET A 97 4.58 4.79 1.80
C MET A 97 4.41 3.30 1.49
N ALA A 98 5.13 2.42 2.16
CA ALA A 98 4.99 0.97 2.00
C ALA A 98 3.58 0.50 2.42
N ASN A 99 3.07 1.01 3.55
CA ASN A 99 1.72 0.74 4.02
C ASN A 99 0.66 1.26 3.03
N MET A 100 0.85 2.47 2.49
CA MET A 100 -0.01 3.05 1.47
C MET A 100 -0.07 2.19 0.20
N ILE A 101 1.08 1.75 -0.32
CA ILE A 101 1.16 0.87 -1.49
C ILE A 101 0.41 -0.44 -1.23
N SER A 102 0.64 -1.07 -0.08
CA SER A 102 -0.04 -2.31 0.31
C SER A 102 -1.55 -2.10 0.48
N ALA A 103 -1.98 -0.98 1.07
CA ALA A 103 -3.39 -0.65 1.24
C ALA A 103 -4.09 -0.38 -0.09
N TYR A 104 -3.39 0.21 -1.07
CA TYR A 104 -3.95 0.48 -2.39
C TYR A 104 -4.15 -0.80 -3.21
N PHE A 105 -3.12 -1.63 -3.33
CA PHE A 105 -3.16 -2.82 -4.18
C PHE A 105 -3.86 -4.01 -3.52
N GLY A 106 -3.77 -4.16 -2.19
CA GLY A 106 -4.16 -5.37 -1.46
C GLY A 106 -5.65 -5.65 -1.46
N LYS A 107 -6.05 -6.91 -1.75
CA LYS A 107 -7.45 -7.38 -1.74
C LYS A 107 -8.06 -7.50 -0.34
N GLY A 108 -7.25 -7.53 0.70
CA GLY A 108 -7.71 -7.87 2.06
C GLY A 108 -8.59 -6.82 2.73
N THR A 109 -8.69 -5.60 2.19
CA THR A 109 -9.42 -4.49 2.80
C THR A 109 -9.97 -3.55 1.75
N ASP A 110 -11.07 -2.88 2.06
CA ASP A 110 -11.59 -1.79 1.24
C ASP A 110 -10.94 -0.47 1.67
N SER A 111 -10.08 0.06 0.82
CA SER A 111 -9.38 1.33 1.03
C SER A 111 -9.95 2.51 0.22
N SER A 112 -11.04 2.30 -0.52
CA SER A 112 -11.67 3.30 -1.40
C SER A 112 -12.02 4.61 -0.69
N GLY A 113 -12.50 4.52 0.56
CA GLY A 113 -12.85 5.67 1.39
C GLY A 113 -11.67 6.58 1.72
N ILE A 114 -10.46 6.04 1.78
CA ILE A 114 -9.24 6.82 2.03
C ILE A 114 -8.69 7.37 0.72
N PHE A 115 -8.49 6.51 -0.27
CA PHE A 115 -7.85 6.88 -1.53
C PHE A 115 -8.69 7.80 -2.40
N GLY A 116 -10.03 7.78 -2.26
CA GLY A 116 -10.93 8.70 -2.98
C GLY A 116 -10.68 10.19 -2.70
N GLY A 117 -9.99 10.52 -1.61
CA GLY A 117 -9.55 11.88 -1.26
C GLY A 117 -8.11 12.21 -1.65
N LEU A 118 -7.34 11.25 -2.16
CA LEU A 118 -5.93 11.40 -2.50
C LEU A 118 -5.74 11.69 -4.00
N LYS A 119 -4.54 12.12 -4.38
CA LYS A 119 -4.19 12.39 -5.77
C LYS A 119 -4.36 11.18 -6.68
N ALA A 120 -4.16 9.96 -6.16
CA ALA A 120 -4.35 8.73 -6.89
C ALA A 120 -5.74 8.60 -7.50
N ALA A 121 -6.79 9.13 -6.86
CA ALA A 121 -8.15 9.08 -7.37
C ALA A 121 -8.37 9.81 -8.71
N SER A 122 -7.43 10.70 -9.09
CA SER A 122 -7.50 11.43 -10.36
C SER A 122 -6.95 10.65 -11.56
N PHE A 123 -6.34 9.49 -11.33
CA PHE A 123 -5.72 8.71 -12.39
C PHE A 123 -6.71 7.76 -13.05
N THR A 124 -6.61 7.59 -14.37
CA THR A 124 -7.53 6.77 -15.17
C THR A 124 -7.56 5.29 -14.80
N TRP A 125 -6.43 4.77 -14.29
CA TRP A 125 -6.27 3.38 -13.87
C TRP A 125 -6.61 3.16 -12.37
N TYR A 126 -7.08 4.19 -11.66
CA TYR A 126 -7.31 4.13 -10.22
C TYR A 126 -8.20 2.96 -9.78
N GLU A 127 -9.36 2.80 -10.38
CA GLU A 127 -10.31 1.74 -10.00
C GLU A 127 -9.91 0.34 -10.48
N GLU A 128 -9.11 0.27 -11.54
CA GLU A 128 -8.62 -0.99 -12.12
C GLU A 128 -7.72 -1.75 -11.14
N HIS A 129 -6.92 -1.00 -10.36
CA HIS A 129 -5.90 -1.57 -9.49
C HIS A 129 -6.24 -1.49 -8.00
N LEU A 130 -7.21 -0.65 -7.60
CA LEU A 130 -7.58 -0.47 -6.20
C LEU A 130 -8.14 -1.77 -5.63
N ASN A 131 -7.46 -2.33 -4.63
CA ASN A 131 -7.83 -3.56 -3.92
C ASN A 131 -8.01 -4.79 -4.83
N ARG A 132 -7.21 -4.90 -5.90
CA ARG A 132 -7.33 -5.98 -6.91
C ARG A 132 -6.19 -7.00 -6.89
N HIS A 133 -5.13 -6.75 -6.14
CA HIS A 133 -3.91 -7.56 -6.18
C HIS A 133 -3.68 -8.32 -4.87
N ASN A 134 -3.01 -9.47 -4.99
CA ASN A 134 -2.45 -10.15 -3.82
C ASN A 134 -1.14 -9.47 -3.47
N VAL A 135 -1.04 -9.01 -2.22
CA VAL A 135 0.13 -8.29 -1.72
C VAL A 135 0.74 -9.03 -0.55
N ILE A 136 2.02 -9.34 -0.65
CA ILE A 136 2.83 -9.84 0.46
C ILE A 136 3.58 -8.64 1.04
N HIS A 137 3.30 -8.29 2.30
CA HIS A 137 3.93 -7.17 3.00
C HIS A 137 4.77 -7.69 4.17
N ILE A 138 6.09 -7.54 4.07
CA ILE A 138 7.03 -8.00 5.08
C ILE A 138 7.75 -6.79 5.70
N MET A 139 7.62 -6.62 7.00
CA MET A 139 8.32 -5.59 7.77
C MET A 139 9.52 -6.23 8.48
N LEU A 140 10.72 -6.05 7.94
CA LEU A 140 11.94 -6.69 8.44
C LEU A 140 12.36 -6.23 9.85
N ASN A 141 11.83 -5.12 10.34
CA ASN A 141 12.04 -4.64 11.71
C ASN A 141 11.05 -5.21 12.74
N GLU A 142 10.06 -5.94 12.29
CA GLU A 142 9.09 -6.64 13.15
C GLU A 142 9.39 -8.14 13.12
N MET A 143 10.25 -8.56 14.02
CA MET A 143 10.61 -9.99 14.13
C MET A 143 9.50 -10.75 14.83
N PRO A 144 8.97 -11.84 14.27
CA PRO A 144 8.04 -12.71 14.98
C PRO A 144 8.79 -13.50 16.08
N GLY A 145 8.76 -12.99 17.30
CA GLY A 145 9.38 -13.61 18.46
C GLY A 145 10.91 -13.47 18.50
N LYS A 146 11.57 -14.25 19.40
CA LYS A 146 13.02 -14.30 19.47
C LYS A 146 13.56 -15.15 18.33
N CYS A 147 14.50 -14.60 17.58
CA CYS A 147 15.28 -15.31 16.58
C CYS A 147 16.74 -15.29 17.02
N ASP A 148 17.35 -16.46 17.14
CA ASP A 148 18.71 -16.59 17.62
C ASP A 148 19.73 -16.52 16.49
N SER A 149 19.28 -16.72 15.22
CA SER A 149 20.10 -16.64 14.03
C SER A 149 19.34 -16.02 12.85
N TYR A 150 20.07 -15.66 11.80
CA TYR A 150 19.50 -15.19 10.54
C TYR A 150 18.72 -16.31 9.83
N GLU A 151 19.21 -17.53 9.90
CA GLU A 151 18.55 -18.71 9.32
C GLU A 151 17.21 -18.98 10.02
N ASP A 152 17.17 -18.87 11.35
CA ASP A 152 15.92 -19.00 12.12
C ASP A 152 14.90 -17.93 11.70
N TYR A 153 15.36 -16.71 11.51
CA TYR A 153 14.52 -15.61 11.02
C TYR A 153 13.93 -15.89 9.64
N LEU A 154 14.74 -16.32 8.67
CA LEU A 154 14.26 -16.67 7.34
C LEU A 154 13.29 -17.85 7.36
N THR A 155 13.57 -18.86 8.19
CA THR A 155 12.69 -20.02 8.35
C THR A 155 11.32 -19.62 8.89
N ARG A 156 11.26 -18.72 9.88
CA ARG A 156 9.99 -18.22 10.42
C ARG A 156 9.19 -17.44 9.40
N ILE A 157 9.82 -16.55 8.63
CA ILE A 157 9.13 -15.83 7.55
C ILE A 157 8.57 -16.83 6.53
N SER A 158 9.38 -17.82 6.14
CA SER A 158 8.98 -18.82 5.15
C SER A 158 7.79 -19.65 5.65
N ASN A 159 7.80 -20.09 6.91
CA ASN A 159 6.70 -20.84 7.48
C ASN A 159 5.40 -20.03 7.53
N LEU A 160 5.47 -18.77 7.99
CA LEU A 160 4.29 -17.90 8.01
C LEU A 160 3.73 -17.61 6.60
N LEU A 161 4.60 -17.48 5.59
CA LEU A 161 4.16 -17.35 4.20
C LEU A 161 3.52 -18.63 3.67
N LEU A 162 4.04 -19.80 4.05
CA LEU A 162 3.43 -21.09 3.68
C LEU A 162 2.06 -21.26 4.33
N ASP A 163 1.94 -20.89 5.61
CA ASP A 163 0.67 -20.91 6.33
C ASP A 163 -0.38 -19.97 5.68
N ASP A 164 0.07 -18.79 5.21
CA ASP A 164 -0.80 -17.83 4.49
C ASP A 164 -1.25 -18.36 3.11
N LEU A 165 -0.53 -19.31 2.51
CA LEU A 165 -0.80 -19.87 1.19
C LEU A 165 -1.58 -21.21 1.23
N ALA A 166 -1.74 -21.81 2.40
CA ALA A 166 -2.44 -23.08 2.61
C ALA A 166 -3.96 -22.90 2.65
#